data_39861f91679328ad09d58fa23218a72c
#
_entry.id   39861f91679328ad09d58fa23218a72c
#
_cell.length_a   1.000
_cell.length_b   1.000
_cell.length_c   1.000
_cell.angle_alpha   90.00
_cell.angle_beta   90.00
_cell.angle_gamma   90.00
#
_symmetry.space_group_name_H-M   'P 1'
#
loop_
_entity.id
_entity.type
_entity.pdbx_description
1 polymer ?
#
loop_
_entity_poly.entity_id
_entity_poly.type
_entity_poly.pdbx_seq_one_letter_code
_entity_poly.pdbx_strand_id
1 'polypeptide(L)'
;VDTTQSVVEKSAIRKVAIRLVPFVALMFFINYLDRTAISFAGPNGMNTDLALSAAQFGFASGVFFIGYILLEIPSNLALHKFGARRWLARIMVSWGIVSLLFTWVGSVEHLYILRFILGVAEAGFFPGAILFLSLWVPSRHRSKILALFYLAQPLTTVIGAPLAGLLIQQHGLFGLSGWRVMFLGVALPAIIVGVIAWFYLADSPAKAKWLTAEEKTWLTGALETEKKATTASNKHVSVRTVFGNGRVWMLSAIYFGFIYGLYALGFFLPTIIAGFEGIYGTKFDVLQKGLITAIPYLPAAFALYFWSKDATKRGVKTWHIALPALIGGLSIPLALFAGSPAATIAVITITAMSIFAALPNFWTVPTQFLTGAAAAAGIALINTVGNLAGFSAGYVTGWLKDLTGGYTVPMFVVGGFMLLSSILMVALSRSGKVSEGIPAEALDPAGAGHHAEP
;
A
#
# COMPACT_ATOMS: atom_id res chain seq x y z
N VAL A 1 -13.34 0.87 36.52
CA VAL A 1 -12.15 1.40 35.80
C VAL A 1 -11.89 2.76 36.39
N ASP A 2 -10.73 2.94 37.04
CA ASP A 2 -10.34 4.18 37.70
C ASP A 2 -10.31 5.33 36.68
N THR A 3 -11.08 6.39 36.94
CA THR A 3 -11.22 7.55 36.04
C THR A 3 -9.86 8.17 35.69
N THR A 4 -8.91 8.13 36.61
CA THR A 4 -7.53 8.62 36.45
C THR A 4 -6.76 7.78 35.41
N GLN A 5 -6.90 6.47 35.44
CA GLN A 5 -6.25 5.56 34.48
C GLN A 5 -6.80 5.77 33.05
N SER A 6 -8.11 6.02 32.90
CA SER A 6 -8.74 6.36 31.61
C SER A 6 -8.23 7.68 31.04
N VAL A 7 -7.91 8.67 31.88
CA VAL A 7 -7.36 9.97 31.44
C VAL A 7 -5.92 9.81 30.95
N VAL A 8 -5.07 9.10 31.69
CA VAL A 8 -3.66 8.83 31.32
C VAL A 8 -3.59 8.06 29.99
N GLU A 9 -4.43 7.03 29.83
CA GLU A 9 -4.56 6.27 28.59
C GLU A 9 -4.90 7.16 27.39
N LYS A 10 -5.99 7.93 27.48
CA LYS A 10 -6.43 8.82 26.40
C LYS A 10 -5.34 9.84 26.04
N SER A 11 -4.64 10.38 27.03
CA SER A 11 -3.55 11.33 26.83
C SER A 11 -2.37 10.67 26.13
N ALA A 12 -1.90 9.50 26.60
CA ALA A 12 -0.80 8.77 25.99
C ALA A 12 -1.08 8.39 24.53
N ILE A 13 -2.24 7.78 24.25
CA ILE A 13 -2.63 7.38 22.90
C ILE A 13 -2.77 8.60 21.97
N ARG A 14 -3.35 9.71 22.47
CA ARG A 14 -3.44 10.96 21.69
C ARG A 14 -2.07 11.50 21.32
N LYS A 15 -1.11 11.52 22.27
CA LYS A 15 0.26 11.98 22.00
C LYS A 15 0.98 11.09 20.98
N VAL A 16 0.83 9.77 21.10
CA VAL A 16 1.36 8.81 20.10
C VAL A 16 0.75 9.09 18.73
N ALA A 17 -0.59 9.22 18.65
CA ALA A 17 -1.31 9.48 17.40
C ALA A 17 -0.86 10.79 16.74
N ILE A 18 -0.68 11.88 17.50
CA ILE A 18 -0.32 13.19 16.93
C ILE A 18 1.16 13.25 16.54
N ARG A 19 2.05 12.57 17.25
CA ARG A 19 3.50 12.69 17.02
C ARG A 19 4.04 11.64 16.05
N LEU A 20 3.63 10.39 16.20
CA LEU A 20 4.23 9.31 15.40
C LEU A 20 3.47 9.05 14.09
N VAL A 21 2.12 9.05 14.14
CA VAL A 21 1.35 8.68 12.95
C VAL A 21 1.55 9.64 11.77
N PRO A 22 1.50 10.98 11.93
CA PRO A 22 1.73 11.89 10.81
C PRO A 22 3.15 11.77 10.24
N PHE A 23 4.15 11.56 11.10
CA PHE A 23 5.53 11.42 10.64
C PHE A 23 5.74 10.11 9.88
N VAL A 24 5.23 8.98 10.40
CA VAL A 24 5.32 7.67 9.71
C VAL A 24 4.46 7.67 8.45
N ALA A 25 3.31 8.36 8.46
CA ALA A 25 2.49 8.57 7.26
C ALA A 25 3.22 9.44 6.20
N LEU A 26 3.97 10.47 6.62
CA LEU A 26 4.84 11.22 5.72
C LEU A 26 5.95 10.36 5.13
N MET A 27 6.58 9.51 5.93
CA MET A 27 7.58 8.55 5.43
C MET A 27 6.95 7.62 4.38
N PHE A 28 5.74 7.13 4.62
CA PHE A 28 5.02 6.27 3.68
C PHE A 28 4.54 7.04 2.43
N PHE A 29 4.12 8.28 2.58
CA PHE A 29 3.80 9.18 1.47
C PHE A 29 4.99 9.31 0.51
N ILE A 30 6.18 9.62 1.05
CA ILE A 30 7.41 9.75 0.24
C ILE A 30 7.77 8.41 -0.40
N ASN A 31 7.65 7.30 0.34
CA ASN A 31 7.90 5.95 -0.17
C ASN A 31 7.00 5.61 -1.37
N TYR A 32 5.69 5.83 -1.23
CA TYR A 32 4.75 5.49 -2.29
C TYR A 32 4.85 6.44 -3.49
N LEU A 33 5.18 7.70 -3.26
CA LEU A 33 5.46 8.68 -4.32
C LEU A 33 6.68 8.28 -5.14
N ASP A 34 7.77 7.89 -4.49
CA ASP A 34 9.01 7.44 -5.15
C ASP A 34 8.77 6.16 -5.96
N ARG A 35 8.06 5.19 -5.39
CA ARG A 35 7.68 3.94 -6.07
C ARG A 35 6.90 4.18 -7.35
N THR A 36 6.00 5.15 -7.35
CA THR A 36 5.14 5.48 -8.49
C THR A 36 5.70 6.58 -9.40
N ALA A 37 6.81 7.22 -9.04
CA ALA A 37 7.44 8.31 -9.81
C ALA A 37 7.70 7.92 -11.28
N ILE A 38 8.10 6.67 -11.54
CA ILE A 38 8.33 6.17 -12.90
C ILE A 38 7.09 6.30 -13.80
N SER A 39 5.88 6.19 -13.24
CA SER A 39 4.63 6.30 -14.02
C SER A 39 4.39 7.73 -14.56
N PHE A 40 4.90 8.73 -13.86
CA PHE A 40 4.86 10.12 -14.30
C PHE A 40 6.02 10.45 -15.22
N ALA A 41 7.22 9.90 -14.98
CA ALA A 41 8.39 10.09 -15.82
C ALA A 41 8.20 9.54 -17.23
N GLY A 42 7.62 8.34 -17.35
CA GLY A 42 7.42 7.61 -18.60
C GLY A 42 6.82 8.49 -19.71
N PRO A 43 5.54 8.90 -19.59
CA PRO A 43 4.85 9.66 -20.62
C PRO A 43 5.31 11.12 -20.75
N ASN A 44 6.18 11.59 -19.86
CA ASN A 44 6.65 12.98 -19.83
C ASN A 44 8.16 13.10 -20.13
N GLY A 45 8.64 12.31 -21.08
CA GLY A 45 9.96 12.43 -21.68
C GLY A 45 10.88 11.23 -21.46
N MET A 46 10.76 10.49 -20.34
CA MET A 46 11.67 9.37 -20.06
C MET A 46 11.57 8.27 -21.13
N ASN A 47 10.35 7.90 -21.57
CA ASN A 47 10.17 6.86 -22.59
C ASN A 47 10.80 7.27 -23.93
N THR A 48 10.75 8.56 -24.27
CA THR A 48 11.36 9.11 -25.50
C THR A 48 12.87 9.18 -25.36
N ASP A 49 13.38 9.72 -24.24
CA ASP A 49 14.82 9.91 -24.01
C ASP A 49 15.58 8.58 -23.96
N LEU A 50 14.94 7.52 -23.44
CA LEU A 50 15.53 6.18 -23.32
C LEU A 50 15.03 5.20 -24.41
N ALA A 51 14.23 5.66 -25.37
CA ALA A 51 13.61 4.86 -26.44
C ALA A 51 12.90 3.60 -25.90
N LEU A 52 12.12 3.72 -24.81
CA LEU A 52 11.45 2.60 -24.16
C LEU A 52 10.20 2.16 -24.92
N SER A 53 10.08 0.85 -25.20
CA SER A 53 8.80 0.24 -25.52
C SER A 53 7.88 0.16 -24.27
N ALA A 54 6.59 -0.12 -24.45
CA ALA A 54 5.69 -0.29 -23.32
C ALA A 54 6.06 -1.53 -22.48
N ALA A 55 6.54 -2.61 -23.11
CA ALA A 55 7.05 -3.78 -22.41
C ALA A 55 8.28 -3.46 -21.56
N GLN A 56 9.23 -2.66 -22.10
CA GLN A 56 10.42 -2.23 -21.37
C GLN A 56 10.08 -1.31 -20.20
N PHE A 57 9.17 -0.35 -20.41
CA PHE A 57 8.64 0.49 -19.32
C PHE A 57 7.93 -0.35 -18.26
N GLY A 58 7.10 -1.31 -18.68
CA GLY A 58 6.39 -2.23 -17.80
C GLY A 58 7.33 -3.12 -16.99
N PHE A 59 8.39 -3.65 -17.62
CA PHE A 59 9.44 -4.41 -16.94
C PHE A 59 10.18 -3.54 -15.92
N ALA A 60 10.58 -2.32 -16.29
CA ALA A 60 11.21 -1.38 -15.36
C ALA A 60 10.32 -1.07 -14.16
N SER A 61 9.00 -0.90 -14.39
CA SER A 61 8.04 -0.66 -13.32
C SER A 61 7.90 -1.87 -12.39
N GLY A 62 7.92 -3.08 -12.95
CA GLY A 62 7.70 -4.33 -12.23
C GLY A 62 8.94 -4.89 -11.54
N VAL A 63 10.15 -4.78 -12.12
CA VAL A 63 11.38 -5.41 -11.59
C VAL A 63 11.74 -4.95 -10.18
N PHE A 64 11.27 -3.79 -9.78
CA PHE A 64 11.30 -3.30 -8.41
C PHE A 64 10.76 -4.34 -7.41
N PHE A 65 9.61 -4.98 -7.71
CA PHE A 65 9.00 -5.95 -6.81
C PHE A 65 9.82 -7.21 -6.63
N ILE A 66 10.59 -7.61 -7.63
CA ILE A 66 11.50 -8.75 -7.51
C ILE A 66 12.58 -8.44 -6.47
N GLY A 67 13.23 -7.27 -6.57
CA GLY A 67 14.20 -6.82 -5.56
C GLY A 67 13.58 -6.70 -4.17
N TYR A 68 12.35 -6.17 -4.09
CA TYR A 68 11.60 -6.02 -2.85
C TYR A 68 11.32 -7.36 -2.16
N ILE A 69 10.78 -8.35 -2.89
CA ILE A 69 10.44 -9.68 -2.37
C ILE A 69 11.68 -10.39 -1.82
N LEU A 70 12.81 -10.33 -2.54
CA LEU A 70 14.04 -11.01 -2.16
C LEU A 70 14.56 -10.54 -0.79
N LEU A 71 14.41 -9.26 -0.48
CA LEU A 71 14.96 -8.65 0.73
C LEU A 71 13.91 -8.34 1.80
N GLU A 72 12.61 -8.52 1.56
CA GLU A 72 11.54 -8.19 2.53
C GLU A 72 11.73 -8.94 3.85
N ILE A 73 11.92 -10.28 3.80
CA ILE A 73 12.11 -11.08 5.01
C ILE A 73 13.44 -10.76 5.71
N PRO A 74 14.61 -10.78 5.04
CA PRO A 74 15.88 -10.36 5.65
C PRO A 74 15.83 -8.97 6.28
N SER A 75 15.20 -8.01 5.61
CA SER A 75 15.06 -6.64 6.11
C SER A 75 14.21 -6.56 7.38
N ASN A 76 13.11 -7.32 7.46
CA ASN A 76 12.28 -7.38 8.66
C ASN A 76 13.01 -8.04 9.83
N LEU A 77 13.81 -9.08 9.59
CA LEU A 77 14.67 -9.68 10.62
C LEU A 77 15.72 -8.68 11.13
N ALA A 78 16.32 -7.93 10.23
CA ALA A 78 17.27 -6.89 10.58
C ALA A 78 16.61 -5.75 11.41
N LEU A 79 15.37 -5.39 11.09
CA LEU A 79 14.60 -4.41 11.88
C LEU A 79 14.42 -4.85 13.33
N HIS A 80 14.14 -6.14 13.57
CA HIS A 80 14.08 -6.69 14.92
C HIS A 80 15.44 -6.65 15.65
N LYS A 81 16.53 -6.92 14.92
CA LYS A 81 17.89 -6.94 15.48
C LYS A 81 18.45 -5.56 15.78
N PHE A 82 18.28 -4.59 14.88
CA PHE A 82 18.88 -3.27 14.97
C PHE A 82 17.97 -2.19 15.56
N GLY A 83 16.68 -2.51 15.75
CA GLY A 83 15.64 -1.59 16.21
C GLY A 83 14.95 -0.86 15.07
N ALA A 84 13.63 -0.67 15.21
CA ALA A 84 12.78 -0.15 14.15
C ALA A 84 13.17 1.27 13.71
N ARG A 85 13.50 2.18 14.65
CA ARG A 85 13.93 3.55 14.37
C ARG A 85 15.12 3.60 13.40
N ARG A 86 16.22 2.95 13.80
CA ARG A 86 17.47 2.95 13.02
C ARG A 86 17.29 2.29 11.67
N TRP A 87 16.54 1.20 11.65
CA TRP A 87 16.35 0.43 10.42
C TRP A 87 15.46 1.14 9.41
N LEU A 88 14.34 1.74 9.83
CA LEU A 88 13.47 2.55 8.97
C LEU A 88 14.19 3.79 8.42
N ALA A 89 14.96 4.49 9.28
CA ALA A 89 15.76 5.62 8.85
C ALA A 89 16.81 5.20 7.80
N ARG A 90 17.53 4.08 8.03
CA ARG A 90 18.49 3.52 7.06
C ARG A 90 17.80 3.18 5.73
N ILE A 91 16.65 2.50 5.78
CA ILE A 91 15.86 2.18 4.58
C ILE A 91 15.58 3.46 3.80
N MET A 92 15.04 4.51 4.45
CA MET A 92 14.72 5.77 3.78
C MET A 92 15.94 6.43 3.13
N VAL A 93 17.05 6.55 3.84
CA VAL A 93 18.27 7.15 3.30
C VAL A 93 18.82 6.33 2.13
N SER A 94 18.87 4.99 2.28
CA SER A 94 19.42 4.13 1.22
C SER A 94 18.57 4.17 -0.06
N TRP A 95 17.23 4.09 0.05
CA TRP A 95 16.41 4.20 -1.16
C TRP A 95 16.45 5.61 -1.76
N GLY A 96 16.45 6.67 -0.92
CA GLY A 96 16.58 8.04 -1.40
C GLY A 96 17.86 8.28 -2.19
N ILE A 97 18.99 7.69 -1.78
CA ILE A 97 20.24 7.73 -2.55
C ILE A 97 20.07 7.00 -3.89
N VAL A 98 19.46 5.81 -3.89
CA VAL A 98 19.22 5.06 -5.13
C VAL A 98 18.25 5.83 -6.04
N SER A 99 17.19 6.41 -5.48
CA SER A 99 16.24 7.25 -6.23
C SER A 99 16.92 8.48 -6.84
N LEU A 100 17.86 9.10 -6.13
CA LEU A 100 18.66 10.21 -6.64
C LEU A 100 19.46 9.82 -7.89
N LEU A 101 19.96 8.59 -7.98
CA LEU A 101 20.72 8.12 -9.13
C LEU A 101 19.88 8.03 -10.41
N PHE A 102 18.54 7.94 -10.32
CA PHE A 102 17.67 8.01 -11.51
C PHE A 102 17.81 9.31 -12.28
N THR A 103 18.24 10.38 -11.63
CA THR A 103 18.54 11.66 -12.28
C THR A 103 19.56 11.53 -13.43
N TRP A 104 20.46 10.55 -13.35
CA TRP A 104 21.52 10.33 -14.32
C TRP A 104 21.36 9.04 -15.15
N VAL A 105 20.19 8.42 -15.13
CA VAL A 105 19.92 7.26 -15.98
C VAL A 105 20.10 7.63 -17.46
N GLY A 106 20.91 6.86 -18.18
CA GLY A 106 21.21 7.09 -19.59
C GLY A 106 20.90 5.91 -20.51
N SER A 107 20.49 4.74 -19.95
CA SER A 107 20.12 3.56 -20.75
C SER A 107 19.02 2.75 -20.08
N VAL A 108 18.44 1.83 -20.84
CA VAL A 108 17.40 0.89 -20.37
C VAL A 108 17.95 -0.03 -19.28
N GLU A 109 19.18 -0.52 -19.46
CA GLU A 109 19.86 -1.41 -18.51
C GLU A 109 20.12 -0.71 -17.17
N HIS A 110 20.58 0.56 -17.21
CA HIS A 110 20.72 1.37 -15.99
C HIS A 110 19.40 1.54 -15.27
N LEU A 111 18.31 1.77 -16.02
CA LEU A 111 16.97 1.88 -15.45
C LEU A 111 16.56 0.59 -14.75
N TYR A 112 16.75 -0.58 -15.37
CA TYR A 112 16.41 -1.88 -14.78
C TYR A 112 17.21 -2.16 -13.52
N ILE A 113 18.53 -1.95 -13.56
CA ILE A 113 19.42 -2.17 -12.41
C ILE A 113 19.01 -1.28 -11.24
N LEU A 114 18.79 0.02 -11.49
CA LEU A 114 18.41 0.95 -10.43
C LEU A 114 17.02 0.64 -9.88
N ARG A 115 16.06 0.23 -10.71
CA ARG A 115 14.73 -0.20 -10.25
C ARG A 115 14.79 -1.44 -9.37
N PHE A 116 15.61 -2.43 -9.73
CA PHE A 116 15.85 -3.60 -8.90
C PHE A 116 16.49 -3.23 -7.56
N ILE A 117 17.57 -2.43 -7.60
CA ILE A 117 18.27 -1.96 -6.38
C ILE A 117 17.35 -1.09 -5.51
N LEU A 118 16.46 -0.28 -6.11
CA LEU A 118 15.46 0.48 -5.38
C LEU A 118 14.52 -0.45 -4.61
N GLY A 119 14.04 -1.54 -5.25
CA GLY A 119 13.24 -2.56 -4.59
C GLY A 119 13.97 -3.20 -3.40
N VAL A 120 15.23 -3.54 -3.57
CA VAL A 120 16.12 -4.05 -2.49
C VAL A 120 16.26 -3.03 -1.36
N ALA A 121 16.46 -1.75 -1.68
CA ALA A 121 16.67 -0.69 -0.70
C ALA A 121 15.40 -0.36 0.09
N GLU A 122 14.21 -0.39 -0.55
CA GLU A 122 12.91 -0.16 0.07
C GLU A 122 12.38 -1.37 0.84
N ALA A 123 12.92 -2.57 0.60
CA ALA A 123 12.40 -3.81 1.15
C ALA A 123 12.26 -3.75 2.68
N GLY A 124 11.07 -4.12 3.16
CA GLY A 124 10.74 -4.14 4.58
C GLY A 124 10.28 -2.79 5.15
N PHE A 125 10.20 -1.71 4.36
CA PHE A 125 9.73 -0.43 4.89
C PHE A 125 8.27 -0.51 5.35
N PHE A 126 7.37 -0.94 4.48
CA PHE A 126 5.93 -0.97 4.80
C PHE A 126 5.59 -1.89 5.98
N PRO A 127 5.98 -3.18 5.99
CA PRO A 127 5.76 -4.03 7.16
C PRO A 127 6.51 -3.53 8.40
N GLY A 128 7.68 -2.93 8.23
CA GLY A 128 8.45 -2.32 9.32
C GLY A 128 7.75 -1.11 9.94
N ALA A 129 7.11 -0.27 9.15
CA ALA A 129 6.32 0.87 9.64
C ALA A 129 5.09 0.41 10.42
N ILE A 130 4.38 -0.63 9.93
CA ILE A 130 3.26 -1.25 10.63
C ILE A 130 3.72 -1.85 11.97
N LEU A 131 4.83 -2.60 11.97
CA LEU A 131 5.40 -3.16 13.18
C LEU A 131 5.81 -2.06 14.15
N PHE A 132 6.50 -1.01 13.68
CA PHE A 132 6.86 0.13 14.51
C PHE A 132 5.65 0.74 15.21
N LEU A 133 4.60 1.07 14.47
CA LEU A 133 3.37 1.62 15.06
C LEU A 133 2.71 0.65 16.04
N SER A 134 2.75 -0.65 15.76
CA SER A 134 2.21 -1.69 16.64
C SER A 134 2.98 -1.83 17.96
N LEU A 135 4.26 -1.50 18.00
CA LEU A 135 5.06 -1.48 19.22
C LEU A 135 4.77 -0.26 20.12
N TRP A 136 4.00 0.70 19.62
CA TRP A 136 3.63 1.93 20.32
C TRP A 136 2.18 1.98 20.78
N VAL A 137 1.34 1.05 20.32
CA VAL A 137 -0.10 1.13 20.55
C VAL A 137 -0.64 -0.22 20.98
N PRO A 138 -1.32 -0.32 22.15
CA PRO A 138 -2.04 -1.54 22.54
C PRO A 138 -3.07 -1.97 21.50
N SER A 139 -3.35 -3.28 21.42
CA SER A 139 -4.21 -3.91 20.39
C SER A 139 -5.56 -3.22 20.20
N ARG A 140 -6.20 -2.81 21.30
CA ARG A 140 -7.49 -2.11 21.30
C ARG A 140 -7.51 -0.77 20.54
N HIS A 141 -6.35 -0.11 20.37
CA HIS A 141 -6.24 1.16 19.64
C HIS A 141 -5.53 0.99 18.28
N ARG A 142 -4.93 -0.16 18.01
CA ARG A 142 -4.05 -0.42 16.87
C ARG A 142 -4.77 -0.27 15.53
N SER A 143 -5.99 -0.80 15.42
CA SER A 143 -6.79 -0.73 14.18
C SER A 143 -7.04 0.71 13.73
N LYS A 144 -7.36 1.61 14.67
CA LYS A 144 -7.58 3.04 14.37
C LYS A 144 -6.29 3.73 13.88
N ILE A 145 -5.16 3.44 14.52
CA ILE A 145 -3.86 4.03 14.17
C ILE A 145 -3.41 3.54 12.79
N LEU A 146 -3.54 2.24 12.53
CA LEU A 146 -3.20 1.67 11.23
C LEU A 146 -4.13 2.16 10.12
N ALA A 147 -5.42 2.35 10.39
CA ALA A 147 -6.34 2.92 9.41
C ALA A 147 -5.92 4.34 8.99
N LEU A 148 -5.49 5.18 9.94
CA LEU A 148 -4.96 6.52 9.65
C LEU A 148 -3.67 6.45 8.81
N PHE A 149 -2.80 5.48 9.10
CA PHE A 149 -1.59 5.25 8.32
C PHE A 149 -1.91 4.80 6.88
N TYR A 150 -2.85 3.88 6.69
CA TYR A 150 -3.26 3.40 5.36
C TYR A 150 -3.90 4.48 4.47
N LEU A 151 -4.54 5.49 5.06
CA LEU A 151 -5.07 6.63 4.30
C LEU A 151 -3.98 7.42 3.55
N ALA A 152 -2.74 7.33 3.98
CA ALA A 152 -1.62 7.96 3.27
C ALA A 152 -1.47 7.44 1.83
N GLN A 153 -1.84 6.18 1.54
CA GLN A 153 -1.63 5.58 0.22
C GLN A 153 -2.45 6.28 -0.90
N PRO A 154 -3.80 6.39 -0.86
CA PRO A 154 -4.53 7.11 -1.88
C PRO A 154 -4.20 8.61 -1.87
N LEU A 155 -3.97 9.21 -0.69
CA LEU A 155 -3.59 10.62 -0.57
C LEU A 155 -2.23 10.91 -1.20
N THR A 156 -1.32 9.93 -1.23
CA THR A 156 -0.05 10.08 -1.96
C THR A 156 -0.27 10.36 -3.43
N THR A 157 -1.21 9.68 -4.08
CA THR A 157 -1.49 9.96 -5.50
C THR A 157 -2.23 11.28 -5.68
N VAL A 158 -3.17 11.60 -4.77
CA VAL A 158 -3.92 12.89 -4.82
C VAL A 158 -2.98 14.09 -4.76
N ILE A 159 -1.96 14.04 -3.91
CA ILE A 159 -1.00 15.15 -3.72
C ILE A 159 0.21 14.95 -4.64
N GLY A 160 0.70 13.73 -4.74
CA GLY A 160 1.95 13.40 -5.43
C GLY A 160 1.86 13.52 -6.94
N ALA A 161 0.70 13.22 -7.55
CA ALA A 161 0.56 13.34 -8.99
C ALA A 161 0.64 14.79 -9.49
N PRO A 162 -0.06 15.77 -8.88
CA PRO A 162 0.16 17.19 -9.18
C PRO A 162 1.59 17.67 -8.86
N LEU A 163 2.16 17.21 -7.74
CA LEU A 163 3.54 17.54 -7.37
C LEU A 163 4.55 17.03 -8.40
N ALA A 164 4.40 15.80 -8.88
CA ALA A 164 5.21 15.25 -9.95
C ALA A 164 5.08 16.10 -11.23
N GLY A 165 3.85 16.51 -11.57
CA GLY A 165 3.59 17.42 -12.69
C GLY A 165 4.33 18.77 -12.56
N LEU A 166 4.27 19.38 -11.39
CA LEU A 166 4.97 20.64 -11.09
C LEU A 166 6.50 20.49 -11.20
N LEU A 167 7.05 19.38 -10.68
CA LEU A 167 8.48 19.12 -10.76
C LEU A 167 8.95 18.87 -12.21
N ILE A 168 8.15 18.15 -13.01
CA ILE A 168 8.47 17.90 -14.42
C ILE A 168 8.42 19.18 -15.25
N GLN A 169 7.56 20.15 -14.90
CA GLN A 169 7.54 21.47 -15.57
C GLN A 169 8.83 22.28 -15.38
N GLN A 170 9.65 21.96 -14.38
CA GLN A 170 10.94 22.61 -14.15
C GLN A 170 12.03 22.12 -15.14
N HIS A 171 11.64 21.82 -16.37
CA HIS A 171 12.57 21.44 -17.44
C HIS A 171 13.66 22.48 -17.64
N GLY A 172 14.90 22.02 -17.75
CA GLY A 172 16.08 22.91 -17.89
C GLY A 172 16.73 23.30 -16.56
N LEU A 173 16.09 23.07 -15.41
CA LEU A 173 16.72 23.29 -14.11
C LEU A 173 17.97 22.40 -13.97
N PHE A 174 19.10 23.00 -13.66
CA PHE A 174 20.43 22.35 -13.64
C PHE A 174 20.81 21.64 -14.94
N GLY A 175 20.26 22.07 -16.10
CA GLY A 175 20.47 21.41 -17.39
C GLY A 175 19.79 20.04 -17.55
N LEU A 176 18.85 19.70 -16.65
CA LEU A 176 18.18 18.42 -16.61
C LEU A 176 16.83 18.44 -17.36
N SER A 177 16.44 17.31 -17.96
CA SER A 177 15.06 17.13 -18.45
C SER A 177 14.08 17.06 -17.27
N GLY A 178 12.82 17.44 -17.50
CA GLY A 178 11.82 17.57 -16.44
C GLY A 178 11.62 16.30 -15.60
N TRP A 179 11.61 15.12 -16.24
CA TRP A 179 11.48 13.85 -15.50
C TRP A 179 12.69 13.57 -14.57
N ARG A 180 13.89 14.05 -14.94
CA ARG A 180 15.09 13.96 -14.09
C ARG A 180 15.00 14.89 -12.89
N VAL A 181 14.48 16.13 -13.10
CA VAL A 181 14.19 17.07 -12.00
C VAL A 181 13.17 16.49 -11.04
N MET A 182 12.17 15.79 -11.55
CA MET A 182 11.19 15.10 -10.70
C MET A 182 11.84 14.04 -9.81
N PHE A 183 12.71 13.16 -10.34
CA PHE A 183 13.42 12.18 -9.51
C PHE A 183 14.29 12.86 -8.46
N LEU A 184 15.00 13.94 -8.80
CA LEU A 184 15.74 14.76 -7.84
C LEU A 184 14.82 15.29 -6.73
N GLY A 185 13.67 15.85 -7.11
CA GLY A 185 12.70 16.43 -6.18
C GLY A 185 12.00 15.42 -5.27
N VAL A 186 11.90 14.15 -5.68
CA VAL A 186 11.33 13.06 -4.86
C VAL A 186 12.40 12.43 -3.97
N ALA A 187 13.62 12.25 -4.47
CA ALA A 187 14.73 11.62 -3.74
C ALA A 187 15.23 12.47 -2.56
N LEU A 188 15.36 13.78 -2.71
CA LEU A 188 15.87 14.65 -1.65
C LEU A 188 15.03 14.61 -0.38
N PRO A 189 13.68 14.74 -0.43
CA PRO A 189 12.85 14.58 0.75
C PRO A 189 13.00 13.20 1.43
N ALA A 190 13.20 12.12 0.66
CA ALA A 190 13.42 10.78 1.24
C ALA A 190 14.69 10.75 2.11
N ILE A 191 15.80 11.30 1.60
CA ILE A 191 17.07 11.39 2.33
C ILE A 191 16.91 12.27 3.58
N ILE A 192 16.34 13.47 3.42
CA ILE A 192 16.18 14.44 4.51
C ILE A 192 15.29 13.86 5.61
N VAL A 193 14.11 13.34 5.25
CA VAL A 193 13.17 12.75 6.23
C VAL A 193 13.76 11.49 6.85
N GLY A 194 14.54 10.70 6.10
CA GLY A 194 15.29 9.56 6.63
C GLY A 194 16.30 9.96 7.69
N VAL A 195 17.07 11.03 7.46
CA VAL A 195 18.00 11.58 8.47
C VAL A 195 17.24 12.13 9.67
N ILE A 196 16.14 12.87 9.45
CA ILE A 196 15.29 13.37 10.55
C ILE A 196 14.72 12.20 11.36
N ALA A 197 14.26 11.11 10.69
CA ALA A 197 13.71 9.94 11.36
C ALA A 197 14.68 9.30 12.34
N TRP A 198 15.98 9.30 12.04
CA TRP A 198 17.03 8.80 12.92
C TRP A 198 17.06 9.50 14.29
N PHE A 199 16.75 10.79 14.34
CA PHE A 199 16.75 11.60 15.56
C PHE A 199 15.36 11.79 16.17
N TYR A 200 14.32 11.86 15.34
CA TYR A 200 12.95 12.16 15.75
C TYR A 200 12.22 10.95 16.34
N LEU A 201 12.37 9.78 15.72
CA LEU A 201 11.71 8.57 16.21
C LEU A 201 12.37 8.08 17.49
N ALA A 202 11.60 7.51 18.39
CA ALA A 202 12.10 6.82 19.56
C ALA A 202 11.92 5.30 19.42
N ASP A 203 12.81 4.50 20.00
CA ASP A 203 12.78 3.04 19.86
C ASP A 203 11.63 2.39 20.64
N SER A 204 11.18 3.02 21.72
CA SER A 204 10.11 2.49 22.59
C SER A 204 9.47 3.60 23.41
N PRO A 205 8.25 3.37 23.95
CA PRO A 205 7.58 4.32 24.85
C PRO A 205 8.43 4.73 26.04
N ALA A 206 9.20 3.82 26.64
CA ALA A 206 10.08 4.08 27.78
C ALA A 206 11.15 5.15 27.48
N LYS A 207 11.64 5.21 26.22
CA LYS A 207 12.67 6.17 25.76
C LYS A 207 12.08 7.49 25.25
N ALA A 208 10.75 7.62 25.16
CA ALA A 208 10.11 8.81 24.62
C ALA A 208 10.21 9.99 25.61
N LYS A 209 10.87 11.08 25.21
CA LYS A 209 11.04 12.28 26.05
C LYS A 209 9.75 13.11 26.19
N TRP A 210 8.77 12.89 25.31
CA TRP A 210 7.52 13.64 25.23
C TRP A 210 6.33 13.01 25.97
N LEU A 211 6.50 11.79 26.53
CA LEU A 211 5.56 11.15 27.44
C LEU A 211 5.91 11.50 28.90
N THR A 212 4.90 11.70 29.72
CA THR A 212 5.09 11.83 31.18
C THR A 212 5.49 10.50 31.81
N ALA A 213 5.97 10.51 33.06
CA ALA A 213 6.33 9.28 33.74
C ALA A 213 5.16 8.31 33.89
N GLU A 214 3.96 8.83 34.21
CA GLU A 214 2.73 8.06 34.35
C GLU A 214 2.30 7.45 33.01
N GLU A 215 2.33 8.22 31.90
CA GLU A 215 2.02 7.76 30.57
C GLU A 215 2.98 6.66 30.08
N LYS A 216 4.27 6.80 30.38
CA LYS A 216 5.28 5.75 30.08
C LYS A 216 4.99 4.46 30.84
N THR A 217 4.76 4.56 32.15
CA THR A 217 4.46 3.41 32.99
C THR A 217 3.22 2.68 32.52
N TRP A 218 2.14 3.42 32.27
CA TRP A 218 0.90 2.85 31.77
C TRP A 218 1.09 2.16 30.41
N LEU A 219 1.69 2.87 29.44
CA LEU A 219 1.83 2.37 28.07
C LEU A 219 2.76 1.14 28.00
N THR A 220 3.89 1.19 28.72
CA THR A 220 4.84 0.05 28.80
C THR A 220 4.17 -1.15 29.45
N GLY A 221 3.45 -0.96 30.55
CA GLY A 221 2.73 -2.03 31.25
C GLY A 221 1.64 -2.69 30.38
N ALA A 222 0.86 -1.88 29.66
CA ALA A 222 -0.16 -2.38 28.75
C ALA A 222 0.45 -3.22 27.61
N LEU A 223 1.55 -2.77 27.00
CA LEU A 223 2.26 -3.49 25.93
C LEU A 223 2.95 -4.76 26.43
N GLU A 224 3.52 -4.75 27.63
CA GLU A 224 4.13 -5.94 28.25
C GLU A 224 3.09 -7.00 28.59
N THR A 225 1.93 -6.61 29.11
CA THR A 225 0.82 -7.52 29.39
C THR A 225 0.33 -8.20 28.11
N GLU A 226 0.14 -7.43 27.03
CA GLU A 226 -0.23 -7.97 25.73
C GLU A 226 0.83 -8.94 25.18
N LYS A 227 2.11 -8.57 25.29
CA LYS A 227 3.22 -9.42 24.85
C LYS A 227 3.26 -10.75 25.59
N LYS A 228 3.07 -10.75 26.90
CA LYS A 228 3.00 -11.98 27.74
C LYS A 228 1.83 -12.88 27.32
N ALA A 229 0.64 -12.29 27.11
CA ALA A 229 -0.54 -13.03 26.67
C ALA A 229 -0.32 -13.68 25.28
N THR A 230 0.27 -12.95 24.34
CA THR A 230 0.57 -13.45 22.98
C THR A 230 1.63 -14.55 23.00
N THR A 231 2.66 -14.43 23.85
CA THR A 231 3.72 -15.44 23.96
C THR A 231 3.19 -16.75 24.57
N ALA A 232 2.28 -16.68 25.53
CA ALA A 232 1.63 -17.85 26.15
C ALA A 232 0.72 -18.61 25.15
N SER A 233 0.17 -17.93 24.17
CA SER A 233 -0.74 -18.51 23.14
C SER A 233 -0.01 -19.12 21.93
N ASN A 234 1.29 -18.90 21.76
CA ASN A 234 2.03 -19.36 20.58
C ASN A 234 2.33 -20.86 20.63
N LYS A 235 1.42 -21.68 20.09
CA LYS A 235 1.74 -23.05 19.67
C LYS A 235 2.55 -22.99 18.37
N HIS A 236 3.64 -23.74 18.28
CA HIS A 236 4.46 -23.88 17.08
C HIS A 236 3.63 -24.50 15.95
N VAL A 237 3.16 -23.67 15.01
CA VAL A 237 2.56 -24.16 13.77
C VAL A 237 3.66 -24.17 12.71
N SER A 238 3.83 -25.33 12.04
CA SER A 238 4.84 -25.48 10.98
C SER A 238 4.49 -24.59 9.78
N VAL A 239 5.47 -23.85 9.28
CA VAL A 239 5.36 -23.06 8.03
C VAL A 239 4.91 -23.94 6.86
N ARG A 240 5.34 -25.21 6.84
CA ARG A 240 4.92 -26.20 5.83
C ARG A 240 3.41 -26.40 5.76
N THR A 241 2.72 -26.33 6.90
CA THR A 241 1.25 -26.45 6.97
C THR A 241 0.54 -25.30 6.24
N VAL A 242 1.13 -24.11 6.23
CA VAL A 242 0.60 -22.92 5.54
C VAL A 242 0.67 -23.10 4.03
N PHE A 243 1.80 -23.60 3.51
CA PHE A 243 1.97 -23.87 2.08
C PHE A 243 1.05 -24.97 1.54
N GLY A 244 0.65 -25.93 2.39
CA GLY A 244 -0.33 -26.98 2.06
C GLY A 244 -1.79 -26.52 2.16
N ASN A 245 -2.06 -25.30 2.64
CA ASN A 245 -3.43 -24.85 2.90
C ASN A 245 -4.04 -24.17 1.66
N GLY A 246 -4.96 -24.84 0.98
CA GLY A 246 -5.65 -24.32 -0.21
C GLY A 246 -6.40 -23.00 0.01
N ARG A 247 -6.83 -22.68 1.25
CA ARG A 247 -7.47 -21.38 1.57
C ARG A 247 -6.48 -20.23 1.47
N VAL A 248 -5.24 -20.45 1.92
CA VAL A 248 -4.19 -19.43 1.84
C VAL A 248 -3.86 -19.13 0.38
N TRP A 249 -3.77 -20.16 -0.47
CA TRP A 249 -3.57 -19.99 -1.91
C TRP A 249 -4.74 -19.29 -2.60
N MET A 250 -5.97 -19.62 -2.20
CA MET A 250 -7.16 -18.93 -2.72
C MET A 250 -7.17 -17.44 -2.33
N LEU A 251 -6.83 -17.12 -1.08
CA LEU A 251 -6.68 -15.73 -0.64
C LEU A 251 -5.52 -15.04 -1.35
N SER A 252 -4.42 -15.74 -1.60
CA SER A 252 -3.30 -15.21 -2.39
C SER A 252 -3.74 -14.86 -3.82
N ALA A 253 -4.56 -15.70 -4.46
CA ALA A 253 -5.10 -15.42 -5.78
C ALA A 253 -6.10 -14.25 -5.79
N ILE A 254 -6.95 -14.13 -4.75
CA ILE A 254 -7.86 -12.99 -4.57
C ILE A 254 -7.06 -11.70 -4.41
N TYR A 255 -6.04 -11.71 -3.56
CA TYR A 255 -5.18 -10.56 -3.31
C TYR A 255 -4.37 -10.18 -4.55
N PHE A 256 -3.87 -11.18 -5.30
CA PHE A 256 -3.19 -10.97 -6.57
C PHE A 256 -4.04 -10.12 -7.54
N GLY A 257 -5.33 -10.44 -7.70
CA GLY A 257 -6.20 -9.68 -8.61
C GLY A 257 -6.39 -8.23 -8.19
N PHE A 258 -6.57 -7.94 -6.91
CA PHE A 258 -6.64 -6.57 -6.41
C PHE A 258 -5.34 -5.80 -6.62
N ILE A 259 -4.21 -6.41 -6.30
CA ILE A 259 -2.90 -5.77 -6.41
C ILE A 259 -2.47 -5.60 -7.87
N TYR A 260 -2.84 -6.56 -8.74
CA TYR A 260 -2.66 -6.41 -10.18
C TYR A 260 -3.41 -5.18 -10.69
N GLY A 261 -4.70 -5.02 -10.34
CA GLY A 261 -5.50 -3.85 -10.71
C GLY A 261 -4.92 -2.55 -10.16
N LEU A 262 -4.51 -2.53 -8.88
CA LEU A 262 -3.93 -1.38 -8.23
C LEU A 262 -2.67 -0.87 -8.96
N TYR A 263 -1.74 -1.76 -9.27
CA TYR A 263 -0.48 -1.37 -9.92
C TYR A 263 -0.60 -1.17 -11.43
N ALA A 264 -1.47 -1.92 -12.12
CA ALA A 264 -1.77 -1.63 -13.52
C ALA A 264 -2.33 -0.21 -13.68
N LEU A 265 -3.29 0.16 -12.83
CA LEU A 265 -3.83 1.52 -12.80
C LEU A 265 -2.74 2.55 -12.41
N GLY A 266 -1.99 2.28 -11.34
CA GLY A 266 -0.97 3.19 -10.84
C GLY A 266 0.16 3.47 -11.83
N PHE A 267 0.60 2.47 -12.60
CA PHE A 267 1.70 2.64 -13.55
C PHE A 267 1.27 3.20 -14.89
N PHE A 268 0.07 2.88 -15.36
CA PHE A 268 -0.34 3.21 -16.71
C PHE A 268 -1.36 4.34 -16.82
N LEU A 269 -2.03 4.75 -15.74
CA LEU A 269 -3.00 5.85 -15.79
C LEU A 269 -2.42 7.17 -16.33
N PRO A 270 -1.22 7.64 -15.92
CA PRO A 270 -0.63 8.83 -16.53
C PRO A 270 -0.38 8.68 -18.04
N THR A 271 0.02 7.49 -18.49
CA THR A 271 0.23 7.17 -19.90
C THR A 271 -1.09 7.12 -20.68
N ILE A 272 -2.16 6.57 -20.08
CA ILE A 272 -3.50 6.56 -20.66
C ILE A 272 -4.02 7.98 -20.86
N ILE A 273 -3.84 8.85 -19.85
CA ILE A 273 -4.23 10.27 -19.92
C ILE A 273 -3.41 11.00 -21.01
N ALA A 274 -2.11 10.72 -21.11
CA ALA A 274 -1.28 11.28 -22.18
C ALA A 274 -1.75 10.84 -23.58
N GLY A 275 -2.32 9.63 -23.69
CA GLY A 275 -2.90 9.10 -24.93
C GLY A 275 -4.23 9.77 -25.36
N PHE A 276 -4.88 10.55 -24.50
CA PHE A 276 -6.15 11.23 -24.82
C PHE A 276 -6.04 12.22 -25.99
N GLU A 277 -4.86 12.77 -26.23
CA GLU A 277 -4.60 13.62 -27.39
C GLU A 277 -4.83 12.85 -28.70
N GLY A 278 -4.29 11.63 -28.80
CA GLY A 278 -4.47 10.78 -29.98
C GLY A 278 -5.87 10.18 -30.12
N ILE A 279 -6.58 9.92 -29.02
CA ILE A 279 -7.90 9.27 -29.03
C ILE A 279 -9.04 10.28 -29.18
N TYR A 280 -8.95 11.42 -28.47
CA TYR A 280 -10.03 12.40 -28.34
C TYR A 280 -9.67 13.78 -28.91
N GLY A 281 -8.43 13.97 -29.42
CA GLY A 281 -7.93 15.27 -29.84
C GLY A 281 -7.69 16.26 -28.67
N THR A 282 -7.75 15.80 -27.41
CA THR A 282 -7.65 16.67 -26.24
C THR A 282 -6.24 16.64 -25.68
N LYS A 283 -5.55 17.76 -25.77
CA LYS A 283 -4.19 17.92 -25.25
C LYS A 283 -4.20 18.47 -23.84
N PHE A 284 -3.46 17.82 -22.97
CA PHE A 284 -3.24 18.27 -21.60
C PHE A 284 -1.76 18.58 -21.35
N ASP A 285 -1.47 19.69 -20.68
CA ASP A 285 -0.12 19.96 -20.19
C ASP A 285 0.27 19.00 -19.06
N VAL A 286 1.54 19.05 -18.63
CA VAL A 286 2.08 18.10 -17.65
C VAL A 286 1.40 18.21 -16.29
N LEU A 287 1.08 19.44 -15.84
CA LEU A 287 0.40 19.66 -14.57
C LEU A 287 -1.06 19.17 -14.65
N GLN A 288 -1.76 19.45 -15.75
CA GLN A 288 -3.11 18.96 -15.99
C GLN A 288 -3.16 17.43 -15.98
N LYS A 289 -2.20 16.73 -16.61
CA LYS A 289 -2.07 15.26 -16.52
C LYS A 289 -1.92 14.80 -15.08
N GLY A 290 -1.11 15.49 -14.28
CA GLY A 290 -0.96 15.20 -12.85
C GLY A 290 -2.27 15.38 -12.06
N LEU A 291 -2.96 16.52 -12.29
CA LEU A 291 -4.26 16.79 -11.66
C LEU A 291 -5.33 15.77 -12.06
N ILE A 292 -5.43 15.41 -13.34
CA ILE A 292 -6.37 14.41 -13.84
C ILE A 292 -6.05 13.03 -13.26
N THR A 293 -4.78 12.67 -13.13
CA THR A 293 -4.34 11.42 -12.48
C THR A 293 -4.78 11.36 -11.01
N ALA A 294 -4.85 12.48 -10.31
CA ALA A 294 -5.28 12.56 -8.91
C ALA A 294 -6.80 12.34 -8.73
N ILE A 295 -7.62 12.68 -9.74
CA ILE A 295 -9.10 12.65 -9.64
C ILE A 295 -9.63 11.29 -9.17
N PRO A 296 -9.24 10.13 -9.71
CA PRO A 296 -9.76 8.83 -9.27
C PRO A 296 -9.47 8.50 -7.81
N TYR A 297 -8.36 8.99 -7.26
CA TYR A 297 -7.88 8.59 -5.94
C TYR A 297 -8.53 9.34 -4.78
N LEU A 298 -9.08 10.53 -5.02
CA LEU A 298 -9.82 11.27 -3.98
C LEU A 298 -11.14 10.57 -3.63
N PRO A 299 -12.06 10.24 -4.58
CA PRO A 299 -13.22 9.41 -4.27
C PRO A 299 -12.84 8.02 -3.74
N ALA A 300 -11.70 7.45 -4.20
CA ALA A 300 -11.23 6.17 -3.68
C ALA A 300 -10.85 6.23 -2.19
N ALA A 301 -10.27 7.34 -1.72
CA ALA A 301 -10.00 7.55 -0.29
C ALA A 301 -11.31 7.61 0.53
N PHE A 302 -12.33 8.29 0.02
CA PHE A 302 -13.67 8.30 0.65
C PHE A 302 -14.30 6.90 0.64
N ALA A 303 -14.23 6.18 -0.48
CA ALA A 303 -14.74 4.82 -0.58
C ALA A 303 -14.06 3.89 0.44
N LEU A 304 -12.73 3.94 0.57
CA LEU A 304 -11.97 3.22 1.58
C LEU A 304 -12.52 3.50 2.99
N TYR A 305 -12.70 4.76 3.35
CA TYR A 305 -13.14 5.15 4.69
C TYR A 305 -14.58 4.71 5.00
N PHE A 306 -15.53 5.07 4.13
CA PHE A 306 -16.95 4.81 4.37
C PHE A 306 -17.29 3.33 4.28
N TRP A 307 -16.69 2.60 3.32
CA TRP A 307 -16.91 1.18 3.15
C TRP A 307 -16.32 0.36 4.30
N SER A 308 -15.11 0.70 4.76
CA SER A 308 -14.52 0.07 5.93
C SER A 308 -15.29 0.38 7.21
N LYS A 309 -15.84 1.59 7.34
CA LYS A 309 -16.70 1.97 8.47
C LYS A 309 -18.01 1.15 8.49
N ASP A 310 -18.62 0.90 7.32
CA ASP A 310 -19.80 0.04 7.21
C ASP A 310 -19.45 -1.41 7.56
N ALA A 311 -18.34 -1.92 7.01
CA ALA A 311 -17.84 -3.26 7.31
C ALA A 311 -17.54 -3.47 8.82
N THR A 312 -17.00 -2.44 9.49
CA THR A 312 -16.79 -2.49 10.94
C THR A 312 -18.10 -2.54 11.72
N LYS A 313 -19.12 -1.80 11.30
CA LYS A 313 -20.43 -1.78 11.98
C LYS A 313 -21.23 -3.07 11.81
N ARG A 314 -21.18 -3.68 10.62
CA ARG A 314 -21.98 -4.87 10.26
C ARG A 314 -21.23 -6.19 10.39
N GLY A 315 -19.97 -6.16 10.81
CA GLY A 315 -19.02 -7.24 10.61
C GLY A 315 -18.59 -7.36 9.15
N VAL A 316 -17.35 -7.75 8.91
CA VAL A 316 -16.84 -7.94 7.55
C VAL A 316 -17.52 -9.17 6.94
N LYS A 317 -18.30 -8.95 5.88
CA LYS A 317 -19.01 -9.99 5.12
C LYS A 317 -18.36 -10.17 3.75
N THR A 318 -18.60 -11.32 3.13
CA THR A 318 -18.11 -11.65 1.78
C THR A 318 -18.35 -10.53 0.75
N TRP A 319 -19.53 -9.92 0.79
CA TRP A 319 -19.89 -8.86 -0.18
C TRP A 319 -19.07 -7.58 -0.02
N HIS A 320 -18.48 -7.31 1.16
CA HIS A 320 -17.59 -6.15 1.34
C HIS A 320 -16.30 -6.27 0.50
N ILE A 321 -15.97 -7.48 0.04
CA ILE A 321 -14.81 -7.75 -0.81
C ILE A 321 -15.24 -8.13 -2.23
N ALA A 322 -16.20 -9.05 -2.36
CA ALA A 322 -16.63 -9.57 -3.66
C ALA A 322 -17.36 -8.53 -4.53
N LEU A 323 -18.24 -7.69 -3.94
CA LEU A 323 -18.98 -6.68 -4.69
C LEU A 323 -18.07 -5.58 -5.28
N PRO A 324 -17.15 -4.98 -4.51
CA PRO A 324 -16.16 -4.08 -5.10
C PRO A 324 -15.31 -4.75 -6.19
N ALA A 325 -14.86 -6.00 -5.99
CA ALA A 325 -14.11 -6.72 -7.02
C ALA A 325 -14.91 -6.91 -8.32
N LEU A 326 -16.21 -7.23 -8.21
CA LEU A 326 -17.13 -7.34 -9.34
C LEU A 326 -17.27 -6.00 -10.07
N ILE A 327 -17.58 -4.93 -9.33
CA ILE A 327 -17.76 -3.59 -9.89
C ILE A 327 -16.48 -3.11 -10.59
N GLY A 328 -15.32 -3.22 -9.94
CA GLY A 328 -14.04 -2.82 -10.50
C GLY A 328 -13.65 -3.65 -11.73
N GLY A 329 -13.92 -4.96 -11.69
CA GLY A 329 -13.65 -5.86 -12.82
C GLY A 329 -14.50 -5.58 -14.06
N LEU A 330 -15.75 -5.15 -13.86
CA LEU A 330 -16.62 -4.74 -14.95
C LEU A 330 -16.34 -3.32 -15.44
N SER A 331 -16.00 -2.40 -14.53
CA SER A 331 -15.81 -0.98 -14.87
C SER A 331 -14.55 -0.75 -15.71
N ILE A 332 -13.42 -1.39 -15.41
CA ILE A 332 -12.17 -1.07 -16.12
C ILE A 332 -12.22 -1.29 -17.63
N PRO A 333 -12.78 -2.39 -18.17
CA PRO A 333 -12.97 -2.53 -19.61
C PRO A 333 -13.96 -1.53 -20.19
N LEU A 334 -14.97 -1.10 -19.43
CA LEU A 334 -15.96 -0.12 -19.88
C LEU A 334 -15.33 1.26 -20.15
N ALA A 335 -14.19 1.59 -19.53
CA ALA A 335 -13.46 2.81 -19.81
C ALA A 335 -13.07 2.95 -21.29
N LEU A 336 -12.91 1.83 -22.02
CA LEU A 336 -12.61 1.81 -23.46
C LEU A 336 -13.74 2.37 -24.32
N PHE A 337 -14.96 2.31 -23.83
CA PHE A 337 -16.19 2.69 -24.56
C PHE A 337 -16.76 4.02 -24.09
N ALA A 338 -16.05 4.74 -23.24
CA ALA A 338 -16.56 5.94 -22.58
C ALA A 338 -16.75 7.16 -23.51
N GLY A 339 -16.12 7.18 -24.69
CA GLY A 339 -16.32 8.20 -25.72
C GLY A 339 -15.79 9.61 -25.42
N SER A 340 -15.30 9.88 -24.22
CA SER A 340 -14.69 11.17 -23.85
C SER A 340 -13.70 11.02 -22.70
N PRO A 341 -12.71 11.96 -22.56
CA PRO A 341 -11.78 11.94 -21.44
C PRO A 341 -12.46 11.94 -20.07
N ALA A 342 -13.48 12.77 -19.89
CA ALA A 342 -14.21 12.87 -18.63
C ALA A 342 -14.93 11.57 -18.25
N ALA A 343 -15.62 10.95 -19.23
CA ALA A 343 -16.29 9.68 -19.00
C ALA A 343 -15.29 8.54 -18.73
N THR A 344 -14.15 8.51 -19.44
CA THR A 344 -13.07 7.55 -19.18
C THR A 344 -12.56 7.67 -17.74
N ILE A 345 -12.26 8.89 -17.29
CA ILE A 345 -11.78 9.13 -15.92
C ILE A 345 -12.86 8.79 -14.88
N ALA A 346 -14.14 9.08 -15.16
CA ALA A 346 -15.25 8.71 -14.28
C ALA A 346 -15.34 7.18 -14.08
N VAL A 347 -15.23 6.41 -15.16
CA VAL A 347 -15.26 4.94 -15.10
C VAL A 347 -14.01 4.39 -14.38
N ILE A 348 -12.82 4.93 -14.66
CA ILE A 348 -11.58 4.58 -13.96
C ILE A 348 -11.69 4.92 -12.45
N THR A 349 -12.39 6.00 -12.11
CA THR A 349 -12.66 6.36 -10.71
C THR A 349 -13.45 5.26 -10.00
N ILE A 350 -14.46 4.67 -10.65
CA ILE A 350 -15.22 3.54 -10.08
C ILE A 350 -14.29 2.36 -9.83
N THR A 351 -13.37 2.06 -10.74
CA THR A 351 -12.38 0.99 -10.56
C THR A 351 -11.46 1.27 -9.36
N ALA A 352 -10.94 2.49 -9.23
CA ALA A 352 -10.09 2.89 -8.11
C ALA A 352 -10.86 2.79 -6.77
N MET A 353 -12.09 3.32 -6.71
CA MET A 353 -12.96 3.19 -5.53
C MET A 353 -13.16 1.73 -5.13
N SER A 354 -13.38 0.85 -6.10
CA SER A 354 -13.58 -0.58 -5.89
C SER A 354 -12.35 -1.25 -5.27
N ILE A 355 -11.16 -0.98 -5.79
CA ILE A 355 -9.91 -1.53 -5.27
C ILE A 355 -9.68 -1.08 -3.81
N PHE A 356 -9.78 0.23 -3.55
CA PHE A 356 -9.51 0.78 -2.22
C PHE A 356 -10.60 0.44 -1.20
N ALA A 357 -11.85 0.21 -1.60
CA ALA A 357 -12.90 -0.29 -0.73
C ALA A 357 -12.67 -1.73 -0.28
N ALA A 358 -12.16 -2.59 -1.17
CA ALA A 358 -11.97 -4.01 -0.89
C ALA A 358 -10.74 -4.30 -0.03
N LEU A 359 -9.61 -3.63 -0.28
CA LEU A 359 -8.30 -3.98 0.27
C LEU A 359 -8.22 -4.02 1.80
N PRO A 360 -8.71 -3.01 2.56
CA PRO A 360 -8.67 -3.08 4.03
C PRO A 360 -9.50 -4.22 4.59
N ASN A 361 -10.67 -4.47 3.99
CA ASN A 361 -11.58 -5.52 4.42
C ASN A 361 -11.06 -6.93 4.10
N PHE A 362 -10.31 -7.08 3.00
CA PHE A 362 -9.65 -8.33 2.64
C PHE A 362 -8.73 -8.83 3.75
N TRP A 363 -7.92 -7.96 4.36
CA TRP A 363 -6.93 -8.34 5.38
C TRP A 363 -7.55 -8.85 6.68
N THR A 364 -8.84 -8.65 6.90
CA THR A 364 -9.55 -9.23 8.05
C THR A 364 -9.85 -10.74 7.85
N VAL A 365 -9.93 -11.20 6.59
CA VAL A 365 -10.31 -12.60 6.30
C VAL A 365 -9.23 -13.61 6.70
N PRO A 366 -7.92 -13.44 6.38
CA PRO A 366 -6.88 -14.35 6.83
C PRO A 366 -6.84 -14.52 8.35
N THR A 367 -7.11 -13.45 9.11
CA THR A 367 -7.05 -13.46 10.58
C THR A 367 -8.20 -14.21 11.23
N GLN A 368 -9.27 -14.52 10.51
CA GLN A 368 -10.42 -15.28 11.03
C GLN A 368 -10.12 -16.77 11.24
N PHE A 369 -9.15 -17.33 10.51
CA PHE A 369 -8.84 -18.76 10.59
C PHE A 369 -7.34 -19.07 10.75
N LEU A 370 -6.46 -18.07 10.58
CA LEU A 370 -5.04 -18.19 10.85
C LEU A 370 -4.71 -17.52 12.18
N THR A 371 -4.11 -18.28 13.09
CA THR A 371 -3.70 -17.80 14.41
C THR A 371 -2.21 -18.04 14.67
N GLY A 372 -1.61 -17.25 15.54
CA GLY A 372 -0.21 -17.41 15.95
C GLY A 372 0.78 -17.38 14.78
N ALA A 373 1.71 -18.32 14.75
CA ALA A 373 2.76 -18.41 13.72
C ALA A 373 2.20 -18.71 12.31
N ALA A 374 1.08 -19.42 12.21
CA ALA A 374 0.41 -19.69 10.92
C ALA A 374 -0.17 -18.42 10.32
N ALA A 375 -0.69 -17.49 11.14
CA ALA A 375 -1.17 -16.20 10.66
C ALA A 375 -0.01 -15.38 10.05
N ALA A 376 1.12 -15.31 10.74
CA ALA A 376 2.28 -14.59 10.25
C ALA A 376 2.80 -15.16 8.91
N ALA A 377 2.93 -16.48 8.82
CA ALA A 377 3.39 -17.15 7.60
C ALA A 377 2.38 -17.03 6.45
N GLY A 378 1.08 -17.16 6.73
CA GLY A 378 0.02 -17.03 5.72
C GLY A 378 -0.10 -15.61 5.17
N ILE A 379 -0.06 -14.61 6.04
CA ILE A 379 -0.04 -13.19 5.65
C ILE A 379 1.20 -12.88 4.80
N ALA A 380 2.37 -13.41 5.19
CA ALA A 380 3.60 -13.23 4.42
C ALA A 380 3.49 -13.85 3.02
N LEU A 381 2.95 -15.07 2.90
CA LEU A 381 2.74 -15.71 1.60
C LEU A 381 1.77 -14.92 0.72
N ILE A 382 0.62 -14.50 1.27
CA ILE A 382 -0.35 -13.68 0.56
C ILE A 382 0.29 -12.37 0.08
N ASN A 383 1.07 -11.70 0.93
CA ASN A 383 1.77 -10.45 0.56
C ASN A 383 2.83 -10.67 -0.52
N THR A 384 3.59 -11.77 -0.45
CA THR A 384 4.58 -12.12 -1.48
C THR A 384 3.92 -12.34 -2.84
N VAL A 385 2.79 -13.07 -2.88
CA VAL A 385 2.01 -13.27 -4.11
C VAL A 385 1.43 -11.94 -4.63
N GLY A 386 1.01 -11.04 -3.74
CA GLY A 386 0.60 -9.69 -4.09
C GLY A 386 1.75 -8.86 -4.70
N ASN A 387 2.96 -8.95 -4.15
CA ASN A 387 4.12 -8.28 -4.73
C ASN A 387 4.48 -8.85 -6.13
N LEU A 388 4.30 -10.17 -6.36
CA LEU A 388 4.41 -10.76 -7.71
C LEU A 388 3.33 -10.23 -8.66
N ALA A 389 2.13 -9.91 -8.14
CA ALA A 389 1.11 -9.23 -8.94
C ALA A 389 1.56 -7.83 -9.37
N GLY A 390 2.27 -7.10 -8.51
CA GLY A 390 2.86 -5.80 -8.86
C GLY A 390 3.87 -5.91 -10.01
N PHE A 391 4.75 -6.92 -9.99
CA PHE A 391 5.64 -7.22 -11.12
C PHE A 391 4.84 -7.55 -12.39
N SER A 392 3.87 -8.46 -12.26
CA SER A 392 3.05 -8.92 -13.39
C SER A 392 2.24 -7.76 -13.98
N ALA A 393 1.67 -6.90 -13.16
CA ALA A 393 0.88 -5.74 -13.61
C ALA A 393 1.72 -4.78 -14.45
N GLY A 394 2.97 -4.51 -14.07
CA GLY A 394 3.88 -3.72 -14.87
C GLY A 394 4.20 -4.39 -16.20
N TYR A 395 4.82 -5.55 -16.12
CA TYR A 395 5.37 -6.24 -17.30
C TYR A 395 4.30 -6.74 -18.28
N VAL A 396 3.28 -7.48 -17.77
CA VAL A 396 2.25 -8.08 -18.65
C VAL A 396 1.40 -7.00 -19.32
N THR A 397 1.04 -5.92 -18.61
CA THR A 397 0.28 -4.81 -19.19
C THR A 397 1.06 -4.11 -20.31
N GLY A 398 2.36 -3.84 -20.09
CA GLY A 398 3.22 -3.24 -21.12
C GLY A 398 3.45 -4.16 -22.32
N TRP A 399 3.73 -5.44 -22.07
CA TRP A 399 3.93 -6.45 -23.10
C TRP A 399 2.67 -6.64 -23.97
N LEU A 400 1.50 -6.77 -23.34
CA LEU A 400 0.23 -6.88 -24.07
C LEU A 400 -0.08 -5.63 -24.88
N LYS A 401 0.25 -4.44 -24.35
CA LYS A 401 0.08 -3.18 -25.08
C LYS A 401 0.95 -3.14 -26.34
N ASP A 402 2.22 -3.58 -26.28
CA ASP A 402 3.09 -3.66 -27.45
C ASP A 402 2.61 -4.72 -28.44
N LEU A 403 2.17 -5.89 -27.95
CA LEU A 403 1.69 -6.99 -28.78
C LEU A 403 0.39 -6.65 -29.52
N THR A 404 -0.53 -5.90 -28.89
CA THR A 404 -1.87 -5.64 -29.42
C THR A 404 -2.06 -4.21 -29.94
N GLY A 405 -1.04 -3.37 -29.82
CA GLY A 405 -1.06 -1.98 -30.28
C GLY A 405 -1.87 -1.01 -29.41
N GLY A 406 -2.47 -1.48 -28.29
CA GLY A 406 -3.33 -0.64 -27.44
C GLY A 406 -3.57 -1.18 -26.04
N TYR A 407 -4.35 -0.43 -25.25
CA TYR A 407 -4.70 -0.81 -23.88
C TYR A 407 -5.96 -1.67 -23.77
N THR A 408 -6.62 -2.03 -24.88
CA THR A 408 -7.86 -2.82 -24.87
C THR A 408 -7.66 -4.16 -24.18
N VAL A 409 -6.71 -4.98 -24.65
CA VAL A 409 -6.44 -6.30 -24.05
C VAL A 409 -5.91 -6.18 -22.61
N PRO A 410 -4.95 -5.30 -22.30
CA PRO A 410 -4.56 -5.05 -20.91
C PRO A 410 -5.72 -4.73 -19.96
N MET A 411 -6.67 -3.88 -20.35
CA MET A 411 -7.82 -3.53 -19.50
C MET A 411 -8.75 -4.73 -19.25
N PHE A 412 -8.98 -5.58 -20.26
CA PHE A 412 -9.72 -6.82 -20.09
C PHE A 412 -9.00 -7.80 -19.15
N VAL A 413 -7.67 -7.87 -19.21
CA VAL A 413 -6.89 -8.71 -18.28
C VAL A 413 -7.01 -8.21 -16.84
N VAL A 414 -6.90 -6.90 -16.62
CA VAL A 414 -7.14 -6.29 -15.27
C VAL A 414 -8.55 -6.63 -14.80
N GLY A 415 -9.56 -6.41 -15.64
CA GLY A 415 -10.94 -6.75 -15.33
C GLY A 415 -11.13 -8.22 -15.01
N GLY A 416 -10.53 -9.11 -15.79
CA GLY A 416 -10.55 -10.55 -15.58
C GLY A 416 -9.99 -11.01 -14.25
N PHE A 417 -8.84 -10.46 -13.82
CA PHE A 417 -8.26 -10.75 -12.51
C PHE A 417 -9.14 -10.25 -11.35
N MET A 418 -9.75 -9.08 -11.47
CA MET A 418 -10.67 -8.57 -10.45
C MET A 418 -11.96 -9.39 -10.39
N LEU A 419 -12.53 -9.79 -11.55
CA LEU A 419 -13.69 -10.69 -11.61
C LEU A 419 -13.36 -12.06 -10.99
N LEU A 420 -12.19 -12.61 -11.29
CA LEU A 420 -11.72 -13.85 -10.68
C LEU A 420 -11.63 -13.70 -9.14
N SER A 421 -11.12 -12.57 -8.65
CA SER A 421 -11.08 -12.29 -7.20
C SER A 421 -12.49 -12.28 -6.59
N SER A 422 -13.48 -11.71 -7.27
CA SER A 422 -14.88 -11.75 -6.83
C SER A 422 -15.42 -13.17 -6.76
N ILE A 423 -15.23 -13.94 -7.82
CA ILE A 423 -15.70 -15.33 -7.90
C ILE A 423 -15.05 -16.20 -6.82
N LEU A 424 -13.73 -16.10 -6.66
CA LEU A 424 -12.99 -16.85 -5.65
C LEU A 424 -13.42 -16.47 -4.23
N MET A 425 -13.71 -15.19 -3.97
CA MET A 425 -14.18 -14.75 -2.65
C MET A 425 -15.56 -15.33 -2.32
N VAL A 426 -16.49 -15.36 -3.28
CA VAL A 426 -17.79 -16.00 -3.13
C VAL A 426 -17.66 -17.52 -2.95
N ALA A 427 -16.78 -18.18 -3.72
CA ALA A 427 -16.53 -19.61 -3.60
C ALA A 427 -15.94 -19.98 -2.23
N LEU A 428 -15.00 -19.16 -1.73
CA LEU A 428 -14.41 -19.34 -0.39
C LEU A 428 -15.47 -19.25 0.71
N SER A 429 -16.39 -18.30 0.62
CA SER A 429 -17.49 -18.12 1.57
C SER A 429 -18.46 -19.32 1.55
N ARG A 430 -18.89 -19.75 0.35
CA ARG A 430 -19.83 -20.90 0.20
C ARG A 430 -19.26 -22.22 0.68
N SER A 431 -17.95 -22.38 0.72
CA SER A 431 -17.32 -23.58 1.23
C SER A 431 -17.48 -23.77 2.76
N GLY A 432 -18.21 -22.90 3.45
CA GLY A 432 -18.41 -22.93 4.92
C GLY A 432 -17.13 -22.64 5.72
N LYS A 433 -16.08 -22.22 5.03
CA LYS A 433 -14.73 -22.11 5.56
C LYS A 433 -14.40 -20.69 6.07
N VAL A 434 -15.32 -19.76 5.88
CA VAL A 434 -15.32 -18.42 6.47
C VAL A 434 -16.67 -18.24 7.15
N SER A 435 -16.71 -18.20 8.50
CA SER A 435 -17.93 -17.90 9.23
C SER A 435 -18.39 -16.49 8.89
N GLU A 436 -19.67 -16.33 8.53
CA GLU A 436 -20.25 -15.00 8.33
C GLU A 436 -20.29 -14.28 9.68
N GLY A 437 -19.45 -13.27 9.82
CA GLY A 437 -19.52 -12.30 10.90
C GLY A 437 -18.94 -12.77 12.24
N ILE A 438 -17.83 -12.21 12.65
CA ILE A 438 -17.52 -12.10 14.07
C ILE A 438 -18.53 -11.06 14.61
N PRO A 439 -19.39 -11.41 15.61
CA PRO A 439 -20.25 -10.44 16.26
C PRO A 439 -19.39 -9.27 16.79
N ALA A 440 -19.90 -8.06 16.72
CA ALA A 440 -19.20 -6.87 17.24
C ALA A 440 -18.84 -7.03 18.74
N GLU A 441 -19.54 -7.87 19.48
CA GLU A 441 -19.29 -8.23 20.88
C GLU A 441 -17.98 -9.00 21.09
N ALA A 442 -17.48 -9.74 20.09
CA ALA A 442 -16.19 -10.44 20.19
C ALA A 442 -14.98 -9.48 20.05
N LEU A 443 -15.21 -8.23 19.68
CA LEU A 443 -14.20 -7.17 19.59
C LEU A 443 -14.15 -6.29 20.84
N ASP A 444 -15.09 -6.49 21.78
CA ASP A 444 -15.13 -5.82 23.08
C ASP A 444 -15.03 -6.85 24.21
N PRO A 445 -13.83 -7.23 24.66
CA PRO A 445 -13.66 -8.14 25.80
C PRO A 445 -14.10 -7.56 27.14
N ALA A 446 -14.53 -6.28 27.19
CA ALA A 446 -15.00 -5.63 28.42
C ALA A 446 -16.53 -5.77 28.63
N GLY A 447 -17.29 -6.27 27.64
CA GLY A 447 -18.75 -6.44 27.73
C GLY A 447 -19.22 -7.79 28.28
N ALA A 448 -18.36 -8.79 28.43
CA ALA A 448 -18.74 -10.17 28.82
C ALA A 448 -18.86 -10.41 30.35
N GLY A 449 -18.95 -9.34 31.16
CA GLY A 449 -18.87 -9.43 32.63
C GLY A 449 -20.10 -9.07 33.44
N HIS A 450 -21.27 -8.87 32.84
CA HIS A 450 -22.48 -8.56 33.61
C HIS A 450 -23.75 -9.27 33.07
N HIS A 451 -23.85 -10.54 33.28
CA HIS A 451 -25.12 -11.28 33.44
C HIS A 451 -24.85 -12.69 33.97
N ALA A 452 -24.70 -12.80 35.27
CA ALA A 452 -25.07 -13.98 36.05
C ALA A 452 -25.03 -13.61 37.53
N GLU A 453 -26.21 -13.34 38.11
CA GLU A 453 -26.72 -14.12 39.27
C GLU A 453 -28.02 -13.53 39.78
N PRO A 454 -28.79 -14.33 40.49
CA PRO A 454 -30.24 -14.56 40.34
C PRO A 454 -31.10 -13.58 41.10
#